data_24e8eeba744b54972b06d6180f66b65a
#
_entry.id   24e8eeba744b54972b06d6180f66b65a
#
_cell.length_a   1.000
_cell.length_b   1.000
_cell.length_c   1.000
_cell.angle_alpha   90.00
_cell.angle_beta   90.00
_cell.angle_gamma   90.00
#
_symmetry.space_group_name_H-M   'P 1'
#
loop_
_entity.id
_entity.type
_entity.pdbx_description
1 polymer ?
#
loop_
_entity_poly.entity_id
_entity_poly.type
_entity_poly.pdbx_seq_one_letter_code
_entity_poly.pdbx_strand_id
1 'polypeptide(L)'
;MSCRVIPSSTDFTRNLYTATLVCVISFATFQVSQSLYRHILRNSRNRHRIMSSSSASSSSKNDAESLRCNRILSSKLYLDVPTSKVPLIYSPTYDISFLGVEKLHPFDSSKWGRICGFLIAARVLDKKCIVEPLEASKNDLLVVHTEQYLNSLKNSTKVAEIIEVPPVALFPNCLLQQKVLYPFRNQVGGTILAAKLAKERGWAINVGGGFHHCSGGKGGGFCAYADISLCIHFAFVRLNISRVMIIDLDAHQGNGHEMDFARDSRVYILDMFNPEIYPFDYEARRYIDQKVEVVSGTTTNVYLKKLEEALEVAIGTFDPELIVYNAGTDILDGDSLGRLKISPDGITTRDEKVFSFARERNIPIVMLTSGGYMKSSARVIADSIVNLSKKRLIDTTKP
;
A
#
# COMPACT_ATOMS: atom_id res chain seq x y z
N MET A 1 -35.85 27.41 -38.38
CA MET A 1 -36.41 26.30 -37.58
C MET A 1 -35.50 25.10 -37.81
N SER A 2 -34.64 24.81 -36.87
CA SER A 2 -33.73 23.66 -36.95
C SER A 2 -34.17 22.64 -35.88
N CYS A 3 -34.70 21.52 -36.34
CA CYS A 3 -35.07 20.40 -35.46
C CYS A 3 -33.83 19.71 -34.97
N ARG A 4 -33.57 19.77 -33.67
CA ARG A 4 -32.61 18.86 -33.00
C ARG A 4 -33.26 17.50 -32.83
N VAL A 5 -32.68 16.48 -33.47
CA VAL A 5 -33.04 15.08 -33.29
C VAL A 5 -32.52 14.65 -31.92
N ILE A 6 -33.36 14.25 -31.01
CA ILE A 6 -33.00 13.63 -29.71
C ILE A 6 -32.73 12.14 -30.01
N PRO A 7 -31.60 11.57 -29.62
CA PRO A 7 -31.34 10.14 -29.82
C PRO A 7 -32.35 9.32 -29.00
N SER A 8 -32.86 8.24 -29.60
CA SER A 8 -33.82 7.35 -28.97
C SER A 8 -33.18 6.56 -27.80
N SER A 9 -33.97 6.25 -26.77
CA SER A 9 -33.56 5.51 -25.58
C SER A 9 -32.96 4.11 -25.89
N THR A 10 -33.23 3.59 -27.08
CA THR A 10 -32.71 2.30 -27.60
C THR A 10 -31.23 2.37 -27.99
N ASP A 11 -30.72 3.51 -28.44
CA ASP A 11 -29.30 3.66 -28.81
C ASP A 11 -28.40 3.81 -27.58
N PHE A 12 -28.92 4.41 -26.51
CA PHE A 12 -28.17 4.54 -25.27
C PHE A 12 -28.01 3.18 -24.56
N THR A 13 -29.05 2.36 -24.52
CA THR A 13 -28.97 1.00 -23.96
C THR A 13 -28.08 0.08 -24.78
N ARG A 14 -28.10 0.18 -26.11
CA ARG A 14 -27.27 -0.61 -27.00
C ARG A 14 -25.79 -0.28 -26.86
N ASN A 15 -25.42 1.00 -26.70
CA ASN A 15 -24.06 1.43 -26.42
C ASN A 15 -23.58 1.01 -25.04
N LEU A 16 -24.45 0.99 -24.02
CA LEU A 16 -24.12 0.51 -22.68
C LEU A 16 -23.85 -1.00 -22.67
N TYR A 17 -24.67 -1.79 -23.38
CA TYR A 17 -24.47 -3.24 -23.53
C TYR A 17 -23.17 -3.57 -24.29
N THR A 18 -22.84 -2.80 -25.33
CA THR A 18 -21.59 -3.01 -26.09
C THR A 18 -20.36 -2.67 -25.24
N ALA A 19 -20.41 -1.59 -24.48
CA ALA A 19 -19.34 -1.22 -23.55
C ALA A 19 -19.15 -2.25 -22.44
N THR A 20 -20.24 -2.77 -21.87
CA THR A 20 -20.20 -3.81 -20.84
C THR A 20 -19.65 -5.13 -21.38
N LEU A 21 -20.06 -5.52 -22.60
CA LEU A 21 -19.60 -6.73 -23.27
C LEU A 21 -18.10 -6.65 -23.61
N VAL A 22 -17.63 -5.48 -24.07
CA VAL A 22 -16.19 -5.23 -24.32
C VAL A 22 -15.39 -5.31 -23.02
N CYS A 23 -15.90 -4.77 -21.93
CA CYS A 23 -15.24 -4.87 -20.61
C CYS A 23 -15.17 -6.32 -20.11
N VAL A 24 -16.26 -7.09 -20.25
CA VAL A 24 -16.30 -8.50 -19.83
C VAL A 24 -15.37 -9.37 -20.68
N ILE A 25 -15.35 -9.15 -22.00
CA ILE A 25 -14.43 -9.87 -22.91
C ILE A 25 -12.97 -9.49 -22.62
N SER A 26 -12.68 -8.21 -22.34
CA SER A 26 -11.35 -7.75 -21.98
C SER A 26 -10.89 -8.33 -20.64
N PHE A 27 -11.79 -8.47 -19.67
CA PHE A 27 -11.49 -9.09 -18.38
C PHE A 27 -11.26 -10.60 -18.51
N ALA A 28 -12.08 -11.30 -19.31
CA ALA A 28 -11.92 -12.72 -19.57
C ALA A 28 -10.63 -13.03 -20.37
N THR A 29 -10.29 -12.22 -21.39
CA THR A 29 -9.03 -12.35 -22.13
C THR A 29 -7.81 -12.03 -21.27
N PHE A 30 -7.92 -11.09 -20.33
CA PHE A 30 -6.86 -10.79 -19.35
C PHE A 30 -6.63 -11.98 -18.41
N GLN A 31 -7.67 -12.61 -17.88
CA GLN A 31 -7.57 -13.81 -17.03
C GLN A 31 -6.92 -14.99 -17.78
N VAL A 32 -7.30 -15.20 -19.04
CA VAL A 32 -6.72 -16.26 -19.89
C VAL A 32 -5.26 -15.95 -20.23
N SER A 33 -4.92 -14.70 -20.55
CA SER A 33 -3.54 -14.30 -20.83
C SER A 33 -2.64 -14.41 -19.61
N GLN A 34 -3.15 -14.10 -18.41
CA GLN A 34 -2.45 -14.31 -17.14
C GLN A 34 -2.17 -15.80 -16.89
N SER A 35 -3.14 -16.65 -17.18
CA SER A 35 -2.97 -18.12 -17.04
C SER A 35 -1.93 -18.67 -18.01
N LEU A 36 -1.96 -18.23 -19.28
CA LEU A 36 -1.01 -18.63 -20.32
C LEU A 36 0.41 -18.11 -20.02
N TYR A 37 0.52 -16.87 -19.55
CA TYR A 37 1.79 -16.26 -19.15
C TYR A 37 2.43 -16.98 -17.96
N ARG A 38 1.63 -17.42 -16.98
CA ARG A 38 2.10 -18.26 -15.86
C ARG A 38 2.62 -19.62 -16.35
N HIS A 39 1.99 -20.19 -17.35
CA HIS A 39 2.44 -21.46 -17.91
C HIS A 39 3.77 -21.32 -18.68
N ILE A 40 3.95 -20.24 -19.42
CA ILE A 40 5.19 -19.91 -20.14
C ILE A 40 6.34 -19.62 -19.15
N LEU A 41 6.07 -18.88 -18.06
CA LEU A 41 7.06 -18.58 -17.03
C LEU A 41 7.50 -19.85 -16.26
N ARG A 42 6.58 -20.80 -16.02
CA ARG A 42 6.93 -22.09 -15.41
C ARG A 42 7.92 -22.89 -16.25
N ASN A 43 7.75 -22.85 -17.58
CA ASN A 43 8.66 -23.56 -18.49
C ASN A 43 10.02 -22.84 -18.71
N SER A 44 10.06 -21.52 -18.59
CA SER A 44 11.30 -20.73 -18.68
C SER A 44 12.20 -20.90 -17.44
N ARG A 45 11.61 -21.01 -16.23
CA ARG A 45 12.34 -21.17 -14.96
C ARG A 45 13.10 -22.50 -14.87
N ASN A 46 12.64 -23.55 -15.52
CA ASN A 46 13.37 -24.84 -15.57
C ASN A 46 14.65 -24.81 -16.40
N ARG A 47 14.84 -23.80 -17.28
CA ARG A 47 16.07 -23.66 -18.09
C ARG A 47 17.17 -22.81 -17.44
N HIS A 48 16.85 -21.97 -16.45
CA HIS A 48 17.85 -21.10 -15.77
C HIS A 48 18.43 -21.63 -14.46
N ARG A 49 18.05 -22.85 -14.03
CA ARG A 49 18.54 -23.44 -12.77
C ARG A 49 19.91 -24.12 -12.88
N ILE A 50 20.57 -24.02 -14.01
CA ILE A 50 21.89 -24.63 -14.26
C ILE A 50 22.91 -23.58 -14.72
N MET A 51 23.07 -22.46 -14.01
CA MET A 51 24.29 -21.63 -14.07
C MET A 51 24.14 -20.45 -13.07
N SER A 52 24.73 -20.59 -11.92
CA SER A 52 25.51 -19.56 -11.22
C SER A 52 25.66 -19.88 -9.74
N SER A 53 26.59 -20.76 -9.43
CA SER A 53 27.32 -20.67 -8.16
C SER A 53 28.58 -19.86 -8.44
N SER A 54 28.51 -18.55 -8.26
CA SER A 54 29.70 -17.71 -8.16
C SER A 54 29.62 -16.95 -6.85
N SER A 55 30.59 -17.23 -5.99
CA SER A 55 30.90 -16.53 -4.75
C SER A 55 31.00 -15.02 -4.99
N ALA A 56 29.94 -14.27 -4.68
CA ALA A 56 30.05 -12.82 -4.56
C ALA A 56 30.95 -12.51 -3.36
N SER A 57 32.06 -11.85 -3.61
CA SER A 57 33.04 -11.48 -2.59
C SER A 57 32.39 -10.57 -1.52
N SER A 58 32.81 -10.73 -0.26
CA SER A 58 32.33 -9.92 0.88
C SER A 58 32.50 -8.40 0.65
N SER A 59 33.46 -7.98 -0.17
CA SER A 59 33.69 -6.58 -0.52
C SER A 59 32.52 -5.96 -1.30
N SER A 60 31.92 -6.66 -2.27
CA SER A 60 30.84 -6.12 -3.09
C SER A 60 29.53 -5.93 -2.30
N LYS A 61 29.30 -6.72 -1.26
CA LYS A 61 28.14 -6.54 -0.36
C LYS A 61 28.32 -5.32 0.53
N ASN A 62 29.51 -5.09 1.05
CA ASN A 62 29.84 -3.92 1.86
C ASN A 62 29.71 -2.62 1.04
N ASP A 63 30.13 -2.63 -0.22
CA ASP A 63 30.00 -1.48 -1.11
C ASP A 63 28.52 -1.14 -1.41
N ALA A 64 27.68 -2.16 -1.64
CA ALA A 64 26.25 -1.97 -1.86
C ALA A 64 25.53 -1.41 -0.62
N GLU A 65 25.85 -1.92 0.56
CA GLU A 65 25.27 -1.41 1.82
C GLU A 65 25.74 0.01 2.13
N SER A 66 27.03 0.31 1.94
CA SER A 66 27.58 1.67 2.05
C SER A 66 26.86 2.65 1.12
N LEU A 67 26.60 2.25 -0.13
CA LEU A 67 25.87 3.07 -1.09
C LEU A 67 24.43 3.30 -0.67
N ARG A 68 23.75 2.28 -0.15
CA ARG A 68 22.40 2.39 0.42
C ARG A 68 22.37 3.39 1.56
N CYS A 69 23.26 3.25 2.54
CA CYS A 69 23.39 4.17 3.67
C CYS A 69 23.62 5.61 3.21
N ASN A 70 24.52 5.83 2.25
CA ASN A 70 24.81 7.17 1.72
C ASN A 70 23.58 7.81 1.06
N ARG A 71 22.78 7.05 0.31
CA ARG A 71 21.52 7.52 -0.28
C ARG A 71 20.54 7.95 0.80
N ILE A 72 20.35 7.14 1.84
CA ILE A 72 19.46 7.45 2.95
C ILE A 72 19.94 8.69 3.71
N LEU A 73 21.23 8.80 4.02
CA LEU A 73 21.79 9.93 4.77
C LEU A 73 21.70 11.25 3.98
N SER A 74 21.79 11.21 2.65
CA SER A 74 21.67 12.38 1.78
C SER A 74 20.22 12.78 1.47
N SER A 75 19.24 11.95 1.84
CA SER A 75 17.81 12.18 1.56
C SER A 75 17.25 13.36 2.35
N LYS A 76 16.33 14.09 1.71
CA LYS A 76 15.59 15.21 2.30
C LYS A 76 14.20 14.81 2.84
N LEU A 77 13.82 13.54 2.74
CA LEU A 77 12.47 13.09 3.09
C LEU A 77 12.16 13.21 4.58
N TYR A 78 13.15 13.18 5.47
CA TYR A 78 12.99 13.44 6.90
C TYR A 78 13.05 14.95 7.19
N LEU A 79 12.06 15.67 6.70
CA LEU A 79 11.94 17.10 6.96
C LEU A 79 11.55 17.38 8.42
N ASP A 80 11.86 18.58 8.89
CA ASP A 80 11.43 19.04 10.19
C ASP A 80 9.97 19.49 10.14
N VAL A 81 9.16 18.89 11.01
CA VAL A 81 7.71 19.15 11.08
C VAL A 81 7.41 19.86 12.39
N PRO A 82 6.90 21.11 12.34
CA PRO A 82 6.54 21.85 13.55
C PRO A 82 5.56 21.08 14.45
N THR A 83 5.66 21.26 15.75
CA THR A 83 4.74 20.63 16.74
C THR A 83 3.29 21.05 16.56
N SER A 84 3.04 22.20 15.92
CA SER A 84 1.69 22.66 15.54
C SER A 84 1.03 21.81 14.42
N LYS A 85 1.77 20.91 13.77
CA LYS A 85 1.23 19.96 12.81
C LYS A 85 0.88 18.64 13.49
N VAL A 86 -0.22 18.03 13.05
CA VAL A 86 -0.63 16.68 13.47
C VAL A 86 0.17 15.65 12.65
N PRO A 87 0.62 14.53 13.21
CA PRO A 87 1.36 13.50 12.46
C PRO A 87 0.43 12.69 11.53
N LEU A 88 -0.40 13.40 10.77
CA LEU A 88 -1.24 12.91 9.70
C LEU A 88 -0.77 13.52 8.39
N ILE A 89 -0.37 12.67 7.48
CA ILE A 89 0.33 13.03 6.24
C ILE A 89 -0.61 12.83 5.06
N TYR A 90 -0.78 13.87 4.29
CA TYR A 90 -1.54 13.88 3.04
C TYR A 90 -1.12 15.08 2.18
N SER A 91 -1.18 14.89 0.87
CA SER A 91 -1.11 15.98 -0.11
C SER A 91 -2.20 15.79 -1.15
N PRO A 92 -2.79 16.88 -1.69
CA PRO A 92 -3.72 16.78 -2.83
C PRO A 92 -3.11 16.07 -4.05
N THR A 93 -1.78 15.97 -4.11
CA THR A 93 -1.08 15.21 -5.16
C THR A 93 -1.25 13.70 -5.03
N TYR A 94 -1.75 13.19 -3.90
CA TYR A 94 -2.05 11.77 -3.74
C TYR A 94 -3.21 11.32 -4.62
N ASP A 95 -4.20 12.19 -4.80
CA ASP A 95 -5.40 11.90 -5.58
C ASP A 95 -5.05 11.88 -7.08
N ILE A 96 -5.21 10.70 -7.69
CA ILE A 96 -4.90 10.49 -9.10
C ILE A 96 -6.12 10.88 -9.92
N SER A 97 -5.95 11.86 -10.82
CA SER A 97 -6.94 12.27 -11.80
C SER A 97 -6.30 12.34 -13.18
N PHE A 98 -6.72 11.47 -14.08
CA PHE A 98 -6.13 11.32 -15.40
C PHE A 98 -7.20 11.09 -16.48
N LEU A 99 -7.87 12.17 -16.91
CA LEU A 99 -8.86 12.20 -17.99
C LEU A 99 -10.04 11.20 -17.82
N GLY A 100 -10.31 10.77 -16.60
CA GLY A 100 -11.34 9.77 -16.29
C GLY A 100 -10.90 8.31 -16.46
N VAL A 101 -9.67 8.07 -16.93
CA VAL A 101 -9.12 6.70 -17.10
C VAL A 101 -8.91 6.03 -15.74
N GLU A 102 -8.66 6.80 -14.69
CA GLU A 102 -8.57 6.33 -13.30
C GLU A 102 -9.85 5.61 -12.83
N LYS A 103 -10.99 5.90 -13.44
CA LYS A 103 -12.28 5.26 -13.13
C LYS A 103 -12.44 3.85 -13.71
N LEU A 104 -11.50 3.43 -14.55
CA LEU A 104 -11.50 2.08 -15.12
C LEU A 104 -10.94 1.04 -14.14
N HIS A 105 -10.23 1.47 -13.10
CA HIS A 105 -9.79 0.61 -12.02
C HIS A 105 -10.83 0.65 -10.88
N PRO A 106 -11.13 -0.47 -10.20
CA PRO A 106 -12.03 -0.48 -9.04
C PRO A 106 -11.51 0.34 -7.87
N PHE A 107 -10.20 0.56 -7.78
CA PHE A 107 -9.60 1.39 -6.73
C PHE A 107 -10.03 2.85 -6.88
N ASP A 108 -10.55 3.43 -5.80
CA ASP A 108 -10.93 4.83 -5.77
C ASP A 108 -9.68 5.71 -5.57
N SER A 109 -9.14 6.19 -6.66
CA SER A 109 -7.92 7.00 -6.72
C SER A 109 -8.05 8.40 -6.13
N SER A 110 -9.20 8.77 -5.59
CA SER A 110 -9.47 10.03 -4.87
C SER A 110 -9.93 9.79 -3.43
N LYS A 111 -9.82 8.55 -2.93
CA LYS A 111 -10.27 8.22 -1.57
C LYS A 111 -9.52 8.99 -0.50
N TRP A 112 -8.24 9.32 -0.74
CA TRP A 112 -7.37 9.97 0.24
C TRP A 112 -7.82 11.38 0.59
N GLY A 113 -8.13 12.20 -0.41
CA GLY A 113 -8.69 13.55 -0.20
C GLY A 113 -10.07 13.51 0.46
N ARG A 114 -10.90 12.49 0.16
CA ARG A 114 -12.19 12.31 0.82
C ARG A 114 -12.04 11.92 2.29
N ILE A 115 -11.05 11.09 2.65
CA ILE A 115 -10.75 10.77 4.06
C ILE A 115 -10.44 12.06 4.81
N CYS A 116 -9.52 12.88 4.30
CA CYS A 116 -9.18 14.17 4.91
C CYS A 116 -10.39 15.10 4.99
N GLY A 117 -11.22 15.16 3.95
CA GLY A 117 -12.47 15.93 3.95
C GLY A 117 -13.43 15.51 5.06
N PHE A 118 -13.62 14.21 5.29
CA PHE A 118 -14.44 13.69 6.38
C PHE A 118 -13.86 14.01 7.77
N LEU A 119 -12.56 13.92 7.95
CA LEU A 119 -11.88 14.26 9.22
C LEU A 119 -12.01 15.74 9.56
N ILE A 120 -11.90 16.63 8.55
CA ILE A 120 -12.09 18.07 8.70
C ILE A 120 -13.57 18.38 9.04
N ALA A 121 -14.51 17.76 8.33
CA ALA A 121 -15.95 17.92 8.59
C ALA A 121 -16.33 17.43 10.01
N ALA A 122 -15.69 16.37 10.49
CA ALA A 122 -15.85 15.87 11.86
C ALA A 122 -15.15 16.72 12.91
N ARG A 123 -14.42 17.79 12.53
CA ARG A 123 -13.64 18.67 13.40
C ARG A 123 -12.55 17.94 14.20
N VAL A 124 -12.08 16.83 13.71
CA VAL A 124 -10.98 16.04 14.29
C VAL A 124 -9.63 16.51 13.73
N LEU A 125 -9.63 17.13 12.56
CA LEU A 125 -8.44 17.60 11.88
C LEU A 125 -8.66 19.00 11.32
N ASP A 126 -7.70 19.91 11.56
CA ASP A 126 -7.65 21.18 10.81
C ASP A 126 -6.79 20.99 9.55
N LYS A 127 -7.27 21.48 8.42
CA LYS A 127 -6.52 21.44 7.15
C LYS A 127 -5.11 22.02 7.28
N LYS A 128 -4.95 23.06 8.10
CA LYS A 128 -3.64 23.71 8.34
C LYS A 128 -2.68 22.83 9.12
N CYS A 129 -3.19 21.83 9.87
CA CYS A 129 -2.38 20.94 10.69
C CYS A 129 -1.92 19.68 9.93
N ILE A 130 -2.36 19.47 8.70
CA ILE A 130 -1.93 18.35 7.85
C ILE A 130 -0.46 18.54 7.46
N VAL A 131 0.31 17.46 7.50
CA VAL A 131 1.70 17.42 7.03
C VAL A 131 1.71 17.06 5.54
N GLU A 132 2.37 17.89 4.74
CA GLU A 132 2.60 17.58 3.32
C GLU A 132 3.99 16.95 3.15
N PRO A 133 4.11 15.78 2.49
CA PRO A 133 5.39 15.13 2.26
C PRO A 133 6.12 15.72 1.06
N LEU A 134 7.41 15.41 0.95
CA LEU A 134 8.18 15.60 -0.27
C LEU A 134 8.08 14.36 -1.16
N GLU A 135 8.24 14.56 -2.48
CA GLU A 135 8.36 13.47 -3.45
C GLU A 135 9.64 12.66 -3.21
N ALA A 136 9.53 11.34 -3.19
CA ALA A 136 10.71 10.46 -3.18
C ALA A 136 11.47 10.58 -4.50
N SER A 137 12.75 10.93 -4.41
CA SER A 137 13.65 11.04 -5.55
C SER A 137 14.08 9.68 -6.09
N LYS A 138 14.67 9.64 -7.29
CA LYS A 138 15.26 8.40 -7.82
C LYS A 138 16.29 7.80 -6.84
N ASN A 139 17.08 8.62 -6.16
CA ASN A 139 18.07 8.14 -5.20
C ASN A 139 17.41 7.52 -3.96
N ASP A 140 16.31 8.09 -3.49
CA ASP A 140 15.54 7.50 -2.40
C ASP A 140 14.94 6.14 -2.80
N LEU A 141 14.39 6.05 -4.01
CA LEU A 141 13.83 4.80 -4.53
C LEU A 141 14.89 3.71 -4.74
N LEU A 142 16.12 4.08 -5.13
CA LEU A 142 17.25 3.16 -5.30
C LEU A 142 17.79 2.59 -3.98
N VAL A 143 17.24 2.97 -2.84
CA VAL A 143 17.52 2.32 -1.54
C VAL A 143 17.03 0.88 -1.53
N VAL A 144 15.90 0.61 -2.18
CA VAL A 144 15.26 -0.71 -2.28
C VAL A 144 15.20 -1.18 -3.74
N HIS A 145 14.76 -0.32 -4.65
CA HIS A 145 14.55 -0.70 -6.04
C HIS A 145 15.84 -0.85 -6.83
N THR A 146 15.84 -1.84 -7.73
CA THR A 146 16.91 -1.95 -8.73
C THR A 146 16.78 -0.86 -9.79
N GLU A 147 17.91 -0.42 -10.35
CA GLU A 147 17.89 0.53 -11.46
C GLU A 147 17.16 -0.02 -12.70
N GLN A 148 17.28 -1.32 -12.94
CA GLN A 148 16.56 -2.01 -14.02
C GLN A 148 15.05 -1.88 -13.85
N TYR A 149 14.52 -2.09 -12.63
CA TYR A 149 13.09 -1.94 -12.35
C TYR A 149 12.64 -0.49 -12.57
N LEU A 150 13.33 0.49 -11.98
CA LEU A 150 12.98 1.91 -12.15
C LEU A 150 13.04 2.34 -13.62
N ASN A 151 13.99 1.82 -14.40
CA ASN A 151 14.04 2.08 -15.84
C ASN A 151 12.88 1.41 -16.60
N SER A 152 12.37 0.27 -16.14
CA SER A 152 11.21 -0.39 -16.76
C SER A 152 9.93 0.47 -16.66
N LEU A 153 9.80 1.31 -15.62
CA LEU A 153 8.68 2.25 -15.46
C LEU A 153 8.66 3.39 -16.49
N LYS A 154 9.70 3.52 -17.32
CA LYS A 154 9.72 4.41 -18.49
C LYS A 154 8.94 3.82 -19.68
N ASN A 155 8.44 2.59 -19.56
CA ASN A 155 7.58 1.95 -20.55
C ASN A 155 6.12 2.03 -20.10
N SER A 156 5.25 2.65 -20.92
CA SER A 156 3.82 2.82 -20.61
C SER A 156 3.10 1.48 -20.44
N THR A 157 3.47 0.45 -21.24
CA THR A 157 2.91 -0.89 -21.10
C THR A 157 3.22 -1.50 -19.72
N LYS A 158 4.47 -1.29 -19.24
CA LYS A 158 4.85 -1.77 -17.90
C LYS A 158 4.09 -1.07 -16.79
N VAL A 159 3.89 0.25 -16.90
CA VAL A 159 3.07 1.00 -15.95
C VAL A 159 1.62 0.50 -15.99
N ALA A 160 1.03 0.33 -17.17
CA ALA A 160 -0.33 -0.16 -17.35
C ALA A 160 -0.54 -1.56 -16.74
N GLU A 161 0.47 -2.45 -16.87
CA GLU A 161 0.48 -3.78 -16.23
C GLU A 161 0.46 -3.67 -14.69
N ILE A 162 1.28 -2.79 -14.12
CA ILE A 162 1.41 -2.63 -12.67
C ILE A 162 0.15 -2.04 -12.04
N ILE A 163 -0.44 -1.01 -12.68
CA ILE A 163 -1.64 -0.35 -12.17
C ILE A 163 -2.94 -1.02 -12.63
N GLU A 164 -2.84 -2.11 -13.40
CA GLU A 164 -3.96 -2.93 -13.89
C GLU A 164 -5.00 -2.16 -14.73
N VAL A 165 -4.55 -1.12 -15.47
CA VAL A 165 -5.37 -0.30 -16.36
C VAL A 165 -4.81 -0.37 -17.80
N PRO A 166 -5.16 -1.40 -18.60
CA PRO A 166 -4.58 -1.62 -19.93
C PRO A 166 -4.63 -0.42 -20.89
N PRO A 167 -5.70 0.42 -20.94
CA PRO A 167 -5.74 1.58 -21.83
C PRO A 167 -4.64 2.60 -21.57
N VAL A 168 -4.06 2.62 -20.37
CA VAL A 168 -2.96 3.52 -20.00
C VAL A 168 -1.71 3.27 -20.84
N ALA A 169 -1.51 2.05 -21.36
CA ALA A 169 -0.40 1.71 -22.24
C ALA A 169 -0.33 2.56 -23.54
N LEU A 170 -1.45 3.14 -23.94
CA LEU A 170 -1.56 3.96 -25.17
C LEU A 170 -1.09 5.41 -24.95
N PHE A 171 -0.90 5.85 -23.72
CA PHE A 171 -0.49 7.23 -23.43
C PHE A 171 1.03 7.38 -23.42
N PRO A 172 1.56 8.56 -23.81
CA PRO A 172 2.97 8.87 -23.68
C PRO A 172 3.45 8.70 -22.24
N ASN A 173 4.59 8.04 -22.06
CA ASN A 173 5.10 7.75 -20.70
C ASN A 173 5.33 9.00 -19.85
N CYS A 174 5.71 10.14 -20.45
CA CYS A 174 5.88 11.40 -19.71
C CYS A 174 4.60 11.84 -18.99
N LEU A 175 3.42 11.57 -19.55
CA LEU A 175 2.14 11.84 -18.89
C LEU A 175 1.93 10.87 -17.71
N LEU A 176 2.27 9.59 -17.87
CA LEU A 176 2.17 8.60 -16.80
C LEU A 176 3.13 8.92 -15.65
N GLN A 177 4.32 9.41 -15.95
CA GLN A 177 5.28 9.86 -14.94
C GLN A 177 4.71 10.99 -14.08
N GLN A 178 3.97 11.93 -14.68
CA GLN A 178 3.41 13.08 -13.99
C GLN A 178 2.05 12.79 -13.33
N LYS A 179 1.18 12.04 -13.99
CA LYS A 179 -0.23 11.89 -13.57
C LYS A 179 -0.50 10.65 -12.73
N VAL A 180 0.40 9.66 -12.79
CA VAL A 180 0.25 8.38 -12.09
C VAL A 180 1.43 8.14 -11.14
N LEU A 181 2.66 8.13 -11.65
CA LEU A 181 3.81 7.74 -10.83
C LEU A 181 4.28 8.86 -9.88
N TYR A 182 4.08 10.13 -10.21
CA TYR A 182 4.36 11.24 -9.30
C TYR A 182 3.49 11.19 -8.03
N PRO A 183 2.15 11.00 -8.09
CA PRO A 183 1.33 10.71 -6.92
C PRO A 183 1.88 9.59 -6.04
N PHE A 184 2.25 8.45 -6.63
CA PHE A 184 2.84 7.35 -5.88
C PHE A 184 4.15 7.73 -5.18
N ARG A 185 5.05 8.46 -5.85
CA ARG A 185 6.31 8.91 -5.23
C ARG A 185 6.08 9.89 -4.08
N ASN A 186 5.05 10.71 -4.13
CA ASN A 186 4.65 11.54 -2.99
C ASN A 186 4.14 10.70 -1.83
N GLN A 187 3.33 9.66 -2.10
CA GLN A 187 2.87 8.73 -1.06
C GLN A 187 4.03 7.96 -0.43
N VAL A 188 5.03 7.54 -1.22
CA VAL A 188 6.29 6.94 -0.71
C VAL A 188 7.00 7.90 0.24
N GLY A 189 7.16 9.16 -0.15
CA GLY A 189 7.75 10.18 0.72
C GLY A 189 6.97 10.35 2.03
N GLY A 190 5.64 10.28 1.94
CA GLY A 190 4.75 10.30 3.10
C GLY A 190 4.95 9.11 4.04
N THR A 191 5.08 7.91 3.50
CA THR A 191 5.32 6.69 4.30
C THR A 191 6.68 6.75 5.00
N ILE A 192 7.73 7.22 4.30
CA ILE A 192 9.05 7.39 4.89
C ILE A 192 9.01 8.44 6.02
N LEU A 193 8.38 9.60 5.77
CA LEU A 193 8.24 10.65 6.79
C LEU A 193 7.43 10.18 7.99
N ALA A 194 6.43 9.32 7.79
CA ALA A 194 5.60 8.79 8.86
C ALA A 194 6.42 8.04 9.92
N ALA A 195 7.47 7.31 9.54
CA ALA A 195 8.34 6.65 10.51
C ALA A 195 9.06 7.64 11.44
N LYS A 196 9.57 8.77 10.90
CA LYS A 196 10.16 9.84 11.72
C LYS A 196 9.14 10.40 12.69
N LEU A 197 7.96 10.77 12.21
CA LEU A 197 6.92 11.35 13.04
C LEU A 197 6.40 10.37 14.10
N ALA A 198 6.27 9.08 13.76
CA ALA A 198 5.90 8.04 14.70
C ALA A 198 6.95 7.92 15.82
N LYS A 199 8.24 7.91 15.48
CA LYS A 199 9.33 7.86 16.46
C LYS A 199 9.32 9.07 17.39
N GLU A 200 9.03 10.27 16.86
CA GLU A 200 9.02 11.53 17.63
C GLU A 200 7.76 11.70 18.49
N ARG A 201 6.62 11.19 18.05
CA ARG A 201 5.29 11.50 18.63
C ARG A 201 4.50 10.26 19.06
N GLY A 202 5.07 9.07 18.87
CA GLY A 202 4.50 7.79 19.23
C GLY A 202 3.53 7.21 18.18
N TRP A 203 3.08 8.01 17.20
CA TRP A 203 2.22 7.56 16.11
C TRP A 203 2.33 8.47 14.89
N ALA A 204 2.03 7.95 13.71
CA ALA A 204 1.77 8.73 12.51
C ALA A 204 0.83 7.97 11.56
N ILE A 205 0.05 8.71 10.78
CA ILE A 205 -0.84 8.16 9.74
C ILE A 205 -0.47 8.79 8.41
N ASN A 206 -0.02 7.98 7.45
CA ASN A 206 0.01 8.38 6.06
C ASN A 206 -1.34 8.02 5.42
N VAL A 207 -2.12 9.03 5.03
CA VAL A 207 -3.40 8.84 4.35
C VAL A 207 -3.12 8.45 2.89
N GLY A 208 -2.45 7.33 2.70
CA GLY A 208 -1.92 6.80 1.43
C GLY A 208 -0.89 5.73 1.73
N GLY A 209 -0.12 5.33 0.73
CA GLY A 209 0.88 4.28 0.86
C GLY A 209 0.30 2.89 1.10
N GLY A 210 1.14 1.99 1.63
CA GLY A 210 0.75 0.61 1.83
C GLY A 210 0.84 -0.22 0.56
N PHE A 211 1.83 0.04 -0.28
CA PHE A 211 2.02 -0.63 -1.57
C PHE A 211 2.67 -2.01 -1.41
N HIS A 212 2.02 -2.87 -0.67
CA HIS A 212 2.52 -4.14 -0.14
C HIS A 212 2.76 -5.23 -1.21
N HIS A 213 2.28 -5.03 -2.46
CA HIS A 213 2.58 -5.94 -3.57
C HIS A 213 3.87 -5.61 -4.30
N CYS A 214 4.47 -4.45 -4.05
CA CYS A 214 5.71 -4.03 -4.70
C CYS A 214 6.92 -4.45 -3.88
N SER A 215 7.90 -5.08 -4.56
CA SER A 215 9.23 -5.37 -4.03
C SER A 215 10.31 -4.57 -4.76
N GLY A 216 11.56 -4.69 -4.35
CA GLY A 216 12.68 -3.99 -4.96
C GLY A 216 12.84 -4.19 -6.47
N GLY A 217 12.45 -5.35 -6.99
CA GLY A 217 12.57 -5.70 -8.41
C GLY A 217 11.27 -5.81 -9.19
N LYS A 218 10.10 -5.69 -8.56
CA LYS A 218 8.82 -6.00 -9.21
C LYS A 218 7.67 -5.20 -8.57
N GLY A 219 6.84 -4.59 -9.41
CA GLY A 219 5.54 -4.01 -9.03
C GLY A 219 4.38 -4.84 -9.56
N GLY A 220 3.19 -4.63 -9.00
CA GLY A 220 1.93 -5.26 -9.38
C GLY A 220 0.81 -4.87 -8.41
N GLY A 221 -0.44 -5.24 -8.68
CA GLY A 221 -1.56 -4.96 -7.77
C GLY A 221 -1.70 -3.49 -7.39
N PHE A 222 -1.62 -2.60 -8.35
CA PHE A 222 -1.63 -1.14 -8.15
C PHE A 222 -0.44 -0.58 -7.33
N CYS A 223 0.60 -1.38 -7.07
CA CYS A 223 1.76 -0.99 -6.28
C CYS A 223 2.99 -0.80 -7.19
N ALA A 224 3.37 0.47 -7.45
CA ALA A 224 4.50 0.81 -8.31
C ALA A 224 5.83 0.99 -7.55
N TYR A 225 5.79 1.27 -6.26
CA TYR A 225 6.98 1.45 -5.41
C TYR A 225 6.77 0.79 -4.05
N ALA A 226 7.84 0.19 -3.51
CA ALA A 226 7.85 -0.53 -2.24
C ALA A 226 8.01 0.44 -1.05
N ASP A 227 6.98 1.22 -0.74
CA ASP A 227 7.03 2.26 0.28
C ASP A 227 7.25 1.71 1.68
N ILE A 228 6.67 0.54 2.03
CA ILE A 228 6.89 -0.14 3.31
C ILE A 228 8.36 -0.51 3.48
N SER A 229 8.94 -1.15 2.47
CA SER A 229 10.36 -1.54 2.49
C SER A 229 11.29 -0.33 2.57
N LEU A 230 10.97 0.73 1.81
CA LEU A 230 11.71 1.99 1.86
C LEU A 230 11.65 2.63 3.25
N CYS A 231 10.45 2.72 3.83
CA CYS A 231 10.22 3.25 5.17
C CYS A 231 11.10 2.56 6.23
N ILE A 232 11.14 1.23 6.19
CA ILE A 232 11.89 0.42 7.15
C ILE A 232 13.41 0.62 6.99
N HIS A 233 13.94 0.62 5.75
CA HIS A 233 15.35 0.89 5.53
C HIS A 233 15.78 2.29 5.98
N PHE A 234 14.93 3.30 5.76
CA PHE A 234 15.16 4.64 6.29
C PHE A 234 15.14 4.68 7.81
N ALA A 235 14.23 3.95 8.46
CA ALA A 235 14.14 3.87 9.91
C ALA A 235 15.39 3.21 10.51
N PHE A 236 15.91 2.15 9.93
CA PHE A 236 17.14 1.50 10.38
C PHE A 236 18.32 2.48 10.41
N VAL A 237 18.51 3.27 9.35
CA VAL A 237 19.68 4.14 9.21
C VAL A 237 19.53 5.49 9.93
N ARG A 238 18.34 6.12 9.86
CA ARG A 238 18.14 7.49 10.34
C ARG A 238 17.54 7.60 11.74
N LEU A 239 16.83 6.57 12.19
CA LEU A 239 16.12 6.59 13.49
C LEU A 239 16.75 5.66 14.52
N ASN A 240 17.86 5.02 14.16
CA ASN A 240 18.53 4.03 15.02
C ASN A 240 17.55 2.98 15.56
N ILE A 241 16.67 2.49 14.68
CA ILE A 241 15.73 1.40 14.93
C ILE A 241 16.40 0.12 14.45
N SER A 242 16.34 -0.93 15.25
CA SER A 242 16.96 -2.22 14.94
C SER A 242 15.93 -3.31 14.64
N ARG A 243 14.69 -3.15 15.13
CA ARG A 243 13.63 -4.14 15.02
C ARG A 243 12.31 -3.50 14.62
N VAL A 244 11.72 -3.98 13.53
CA VAL A 244 10.44 -3.48 12.98
C VAL A 244 9.46 -4.63 12.86
N MET A 245 8.22 -4.43 13.30
CA MET A 245 7.11 -5.35 13.05
C MET A 245 6.22 -4.77 11.96
N ILE A 246 5.99 -5.53 10.89
CA ILE A 246 4.94 -5.26 9.92
C ILE A 246 3.70 -5.99 10.41
N ILE A 247 2.59 -5.26 10.55
CA ILE A 247 1.25 -5.81 10.78
C ILE A 247 0.46 -5.50 9.53
N ASP A 248 0.36 -6.49 8.62
CA ASP A 248 -0.41 -6.36 7.38
C ASP A 248 -1.80 -6.98 7.59
N LEU A 249 -2.82 -6.13 7.53
CA LEU A 249 -4.22 -6.51 7.70
C LEU A 249 -5.07 -6.12 6.46
N ASP A 250 -4.44 -5.91 5.32
CA ASP A 250 -5.09 -5.86 4.02
C ASP A 250 -5.67 -7.26 3.70
N ALA A 251 -6.74 -7.33 2.92
CA ALA A 251 -7.29 -8.63 2.54
C ALA A 251 -6.36 -9.45 1.66
N HIS A 252 -5.44 -8.78 0.93
CA HIS A 252 -4.47 -9.41 0.05
C HIS A 252 -3.16 -9.70 0.78
N GLN A 253 -2.47 -10.77 0.38
CA GLN A 253 -1.13 -11.11 0.87
C GLN A 253 -0.10 -10.01 0.50
N GLY A 254 0.69 -9.57 1.46
CA GLY A 254 1.73 -8.54 1.29
C GLY A 254 3.02 -9.07 0.65
N ASN A 255 2.90 -9.75 -0.49
CA ASN A 255 4.00 -10.48 -1.14
C ASN A 255 5.22 -9.63 -1.51
N GLY A 256 5.10 -8.30 -1.59
CA GLY A 256 6.21 -7.39 -1.89
C GLY A 256 7.19 -7.28 -0.73
N HIS A 257 6.70 -6.87 0.44
CA HIS A 257 7.55 -6.74 1.63
C HIS A 257 8.02 -8.11 2.16
N GLU A 258 7.22 -9.17 2.00
CA GLU A 258 7.64 -10.53 2.33
C GLU A 258 8.90 -10.95 1.57
N MET A 259 8.96 -10.62 0.26
CA MET A 259 10.13 -10.89 -0.57
C MET A 259 11.32 -9.99 -0.22
N ASP A 260 11.08 -8.71 0.07
CA ASP A 260 12.14 -7.75 0.36
C ASP A 260 12.84 -8.05 1.70
N PHE A 261 12.10 -8.54 2.69
CA PHE A 261 12.64 -8.91 4.00
C PHE A 261 12.84 -10.41 4.20
N ALA A 262 12.86 -11.18 3.13
CA ALA A 262 13.15 -12.59 3.17
C ALA A 262 14.46 -12.87 3.95
N ARG A 263 14.35 -13.49 5.12
CA ARG A 263 15.47 -13.82 6.02
C ARG A 263 16.16 -12.62 6.70
N ASP A 264 15.53 -11.45 6.74
CA ASP A 264 16.02 -10.32 7.56
C ASP A 264 15.39 -10.39 8.96
N SER A 265 16.13 -10.93 9.91
CA SER A 265 15.67 -11.12 11.30
C SER A 265 15.38 -9.82 12.06
N ARG A 266 15.66 -8.67 11.47
CA ARG A 266 15.29 -7.36 12.04
C ARG A 266 13.83 -6.99 11.79
N VAL A 267 13.18 -7.69 10.85
CA VAL A 267 11.78 -7.45 10.49
C VAL A 267 10.96 -8.70 10.80
N TYR A 268 9.89 -8.51 11.54
CA TYR A 268 8.88 -9.54 11.82
C TYR A 268 7.62 -9.23 11.04
N ILE A 269 7.14 -10.18 10.25
CA ILE A 269 5.98 -10.02 9.38
C ILE A 269 4.81 -10.84 9.96
N LEU A 270 3.81 -10.12 10.49
CA LEU A 270 2.48 -10.65 10.75
C LEU A 270 1.62 -10.26 9.55
N ASP A 271 1.17 -11.25 8.77
CA ASP A 271 0.28 -11.04 7.63
C ASP A 271 -1.01 -11.85 7.80
N MET A 272 -2.15 -11.13 7.85
CA MET A 272 -3.48 -11.71 8.01
C MET A 272 -4.31 -11.45 6.76
N PHE A 273 -4.35 -12.41 5.86
CA PHE A 273 -4.88 -12.27 4.51
C PHE A 273 -5.82 -13.41 4.09
N ASN A 274 -6.55 -13.17 2.99
CA ASN A 274 -7.38 -14.17 2.34
C ASN A 274 -6.56 -14.96 1.29
N PRO A 275 -6.26 -16.25 1.51
CA PRO A 275 -5.44 -17.03 0.58
C PRO A 275 -6.16 -17.38 -0.73
N GLU A 276 -7.47 -17.12 -0.85
CA GLU A 276 -8.31 -17.46 -2.01
C GLU A 276 -8.33 -16.35 -3.07
N ILE A 277 -7.62 -15.22 -2.82
CA ILE A 277 -7.55 -14.08 -3.72
C ILE A 277 -6.11 -13.81 -4.18
N TYR A 278 -5.92 -12.82 -5.05
CA TYR A 278 -4.59 -12.34 -5.49
C TYR A 278 -3.65 -12.13 -4.27
N PRO A 279 -2.32 -12.30 -4.35
CA PRO A 279 -1.52 -12.55 -5.55
C PRO A 279 -1.20 -14.04 -5.82
N PHE A 280 -1.59 -14.96 -4.95
CA PHE A 280 -1.23 -16.39 -5.01
C PHE A 280 0.29 -16.63 -5.06
N ASP A 281 1.07 -15.83 -4.34
CA ASP A 281 2.52 -15.91 -4.30
C ASP A 281 3.00 -16.86 -3.19
N TYR A 282 3.00 -18.15 -3.51
CA TYR A 282 3.40 -19.22 -2.57
C TYR A 282 4.88 -19.18 -2.19
N GLU A 283 5.73 -18.51 -2.97
CA GLU A 283 7.14 -18.35 -2.64
C GLU A 283 7.31 -17.29 -1.55
N ALA A 284 6.69 -16.13 -1.73
CA ALA A 284 6.71 -15.04 -0.76
C ALA A 284 6.13 -15.47 0.60
N ARG A 285 5.06 -16.26 0.61
CA ARG A 285 4.44 -16.79 1.85
C ARG A 285 5.39 -17.54 2.78
N ARG A 286 6.54 -18.00 2.29
CA ARG A 286 7.55 -18.69 3.10
C ARG A 286 8.32 -17.74 4.01
N TYR A 287 8.20 -16.45 3.77
CA TYR A 287 8.93 -15.41 4.49
C TYR A 287 8.02 -14.63 5.47
N ILE A 288 6.76 -15.07 5.62
CA ILE A 288 5.86 -14.58 6.67
C ILE A 288 6.26 -15.26 7.97
N ASP A 289 6.59 -14.47 9.01
CA ASP A 289 6.92 -15.02 10.33
C ASP A 289 5.68 -15.52 11.04
N GLN A 290 4.58 -14.80 10.94
CA GLN A 290 3.29 -15.18 11.49
C GLN A 290 2.17 -15.03 10.46
N LYS A 291 1.80 -16.15 9.88
CA LYS A 291 0.77 -16.24 8.85
C LYS A 291 -0.60 -16.52 9.47
N VAL A 292 -1.58 -15.65 9.19
CA VAL A 292 -2.96 -15.80 9.63
C VAL A 292 -3.89 -15.84 8.43
N GLU A 293 -4.33 -17.01 8.03
CA GLU A 293 -5.24 -17.16 6.89
C GLU A 293 -6.70 -16.96 7.32
N VAL A 294 -7.42 -16.09 6.56
CA VAL A 294 -8.86 -15.84 6.70
C VAL A 294 -9.53 -16.08 5.34
N VAL A 295 -10.49 -16.99 5.31
CA VAL A 295 -11.17 -17.39 4.07
C VAL A 295 -12.26 -16.40 3.68
N SER A 296 -12.67 -16.43 2.41
CA SER A 296 -13.79 -15.64 1.90
C SER A 296 -15.04 -15.84 2.77
N GLY A 297 -15.72 -14.74 3.08
CA GLY A 297 -16.89 -14.74 3.96
C GLY A 297 -16.59 -14.74 5.46
N THR A 298 -15.33 -14.71 5.90
CA THR A 298 -14.97 -14.55 7.31
C THR A 298 -15.66 -13.32 7.90
N THR A 299 -16.36 -13.49 9.01
CA THR A 299 -17.15 -12.46 9.69
C THR A 299 -16.32 -11.66 10.68
N THR A 300 -16.85 -10.50 11.10
CA THR A 300 -16.19 -9.59 12.06
C THR A 300 -15.68 -10.28 13.31
N ASN A 301 -16.53 -11.08 13.97
CA ASN A 301 -16.17 -11.71 15.26
C ASN A 301 -15.03 -12.73 15.11
N VAL A 302 -15.06 -13.52 14.03
CA VAL A 302 -13.99 -14.50 13.75
C VAL A 302 -12.69 -13.79 13.42
N TYR A 303 -12.76 -12.73 12.61
CA TYR A 303 -11.59 -11.92 12.21
C TYR A 303 -10.94 -11.28 13.45
N LEU A 304 -11.72 -10.58 14.27
CA LEU A 304 -11.20 -9.86 15.44
C LEU A 304 -10.60 -10.81 16.48
N LYS A 305 -11.21 -11.99 16.68
CA LYS A 305 -10.64 -13.00 17.57
C LYS A 305 -9.29 -13.50 17.08
N LYS A 306 -9.17 -13.82 15.77
CA LYS A 306 -7.89 -14.25 15.18
C LYS A 306 -6.82 -13.14 15.28
N LEU A 307 -7.23 -11.87 15.11
CA LEU A 307 -6.32 -10.75 15.27
C LEU A 307 -5.79 -10.61 16.69
N GLU A 308 -6.65 -10.74 17.71
CA GLU A 308 -6.22 -10.69 19.12
C GLU A 308 -5.20 -11.79 19.43
N GLU A 309 -5.53 -13.02 19.06
CA GLU A 309 -4.63 -14.16 19.23
C GLU A 309 -3.28 -13.93 18.50
N ALA A 310 -3.33 -13.37 17.30
CA ALA A 310 -2.14 -13.08 16.51
C ALA A 310 -1.26 -11.99 17.14
N LEU A 311 -1.84 -10.92 17.66
CA LEU A 311 -1.09 -9.84 18.32
C LEU A 311 -0.39 -10.33 19.58
N GLU A 312 -1.02 -11.20 20.35
CA GLU A 312 -0.41 -11.81 21.56
C GLU A 312 0.76 -12.73 21.21
N VAL A 313 0.64 -13.53 20.16
CA VAL A 313 1.74 -14.38 19.68
C VAL A 313 2.89 -13.51 19.17
N ALA A 314 2.60 -12.46 18.40
CA ALA A 314 3.60 -11.59 17.82
C ALA A 314 4.48 -10.94 18.89
N ILE A 315 3.89 -10.36 19.95
CA ILE A 315 4.67 -9.69 21.01
C ILE A 315 5.42 -10.70 21.89
N GLY A 316 4.90 -11.91 22.03
CA GLY A 316 5.61 -12.98 22.75
C GLY A 316 6.83 -13.53 21.97
N THR A 317 6.87 -13.27 20.66
CA THR A 317 7.91 -13.78 19.78
C THR A 317 8.93 -12.72 19.40
N PHE A 318 8.52 -11.46 19.23
CA PHE A 318 9.35 -10.38 18.71
C PHE A 318 9.07 -9.07 19.49
N ASP A 319 10.15 -8.37 19.84
CA ASP A 319 10.11 -7.10 20.57
C ASP A 319 10.42 -5.92 19.60
N PRO A 320 9.42 -5.31 18.94
CA PRO A 320 9.63 -4.27 17.95
C PRO A 320 9.90 -2.89 18.57
N GLU A 321 10.72 -2.10 17.89
CA GLU A 321 10.97 -0.69 18.19
C GLU A 321 10.17 0.27 17.31
N LEU A 322 9.50 -0.29 16.27
CA LEU A 322 8.57 0.40 15.37
C LEU A 322 7.57 -0.62 14.81
N ILE A 323 6.31 -0.22 14.73
CA ILE A 323 5.28 -0.96 14.01
C ILE A 323 4.95 -0.22 12.71
N VAL A 324 4.94 -0.94 11.58
CA VAL A 324 4.37 -0.48 10.31
C VAL A 324 3.07 -1.26 10.08
N TYR A 325 1.95 -0.57 10.25
CA TYR A 325 0.62 -1.13 10.15
C TYR A 325 0.01 -0.83 8.79
N ASN A 326 -0.20 -1.85 7.97
CA ASN A 326 -0.89 -1.77 6.69
C ASN A 326 -2.38 -2.04 6.90
N ALA A 327 -3.16 -0.97 6.92
CA ALA A 327 -4.56 -0.97 7.35
C ALA A 327 -5.54 -1.04 6.16
N GLY A 328 -5.38 -2.03 5.27
CA GLY A 328 -6.29 -2.22 4.13
C GLY A 328 -7.76 -2.27 4.57
N THR A 329 -8.64 -1.61 3.81
CA THR A 329 -10.07 -1.53 4.10
C THR A 329 -10.90 -2.42 3.17
N ASP A 330 -10.24 -3.19 2.35
CA ASP A 330 -10.83 -4.18 1.43
C ASP A 330 -11.35 -5.44 2.14
N ILE A 331 -11.11 -5.58 3.43
CA ILE A 331 -11.77 -6.58 4.29
C ILE A 331 -13.26 -6.26 4.54
N LEU A 332 -13.72 -5.04 4.19
CA LEU A 332 -15.09 -4.55 4.41
C LEU A 332 -16.12 -5.43 3.68
N ASP A 333 -17.24 -5.71 4.36
CA ASP A 333 -18.35 -6.46 3.75
C ASP A 333 -18.86 -5.73 2.50
N GLY A 334 -18.97 -6.48 1.40
CA GLY A 334 -19.32 -5.97 0.08
C GLY A 334 -18.13 -5.61 -0.81
N ASP A 335 -16.88 -5.59 -0.30
CA ASP A 335 -15.70 -5.42 -1.14
C ASP A 335 -15.45 -6.68 -1.97
N SER A 336 -15.56 -6.52 -3.30
CA SER A 336 -15.51 -7.66 -4.24
C SER A 336 -14.12 -8.25 -4.42
N LEU A 337 -13.06 -7.49 -4.07
CA LEU A 337 -11.69 -7.95 -4.21
C LEU A 337 -11.19 -8.64 -2.94
N GLY A 338 -11.55 -8.16 -1.76
CA GLY A 338 -11.15 -8.78 -0.50
C GLY A 338 -12.00 -9.97 -0.07
N ARG A 339 -13.30 -9.95 -0.43
CA ARG A 339 -14.27 -11.05 -0.21
C ARG A 339 -14.51 -11.43 1.26
N LEU A 340 -14.15 -10.58 2.20
CA LEU A 340 -14.45 -10.77 3.62
C LEU A 340 -15.79 -10.12 4.00
N LYS A 341 -16.25 -10.32 5.23
CA LYS A 341 -17.50 -9.77 5.74
C LYS A 341 -17.31 -9.01 7.04
N ILE A 342 -16.36 -8.09 7.03
CA ILE A 342 -16.08 -7.25 8.20
C ILE A 342 -16.96 -6.01 8.15
N SER A 343 -17.72 -5.77 9.22
CA SER A 343 -18.57 -4.56 9.32
C SER A 343 -17.72 -3.28 9.44
N PRO A 344 -18.29 -2.09 9.16
CA PRO A 344 -17.60 -0.82 9.41
C PRO A 344 -17.11 -0.68 10.85
N ASP A 345 -17.93 -1.09 11.84
CA ASP A 345 -17.55 -1.09 13.26
C ASP A 345 -16.43 -2.11 13.53
N GLY A 346 -16.41 -3.22 12.79
CA GLY A 346 -15.34 -4.21 12.85
C GLY A 346 -14.00 -3.65 12.41
N ILE A 347 -13.96 -2.83 11.36
CA ILE A 347 -12.75 -2.12 10.92
C ILE A 347 -12.31 -1.12 11.98
N THR A 348 -13.25 -0.33 12.52
CA THR A 348 -12.97 0.59 13.62
C THR A 348 -12.37 -0.13 14.83
N THR A 349 -12.92 -1.28 15.20
CA THR A 349 -12.44 -2.11 16.31
C THR A 349 -11.07 -2.73 16.01
N ARG A 350 -10.83 -3.16 14.76
CA ARG A 350 -9.53 -3.65 14.30
C ARG A 350 -8.43 -2.62 14.54
N ASP A 351 -8.65 -1.41 14.05
CA ASP A 351 -7.66 -0.33 14.14
C ASP A 351 -7.46 0.08 15.61
N GLU A 352 -8.53 0.14 16.42
CA GLU A 352 -8.45 0.39 17.85
C GLU A 352 -7.56 -0.66 18.54
N LYS A 353 -7.72 -1.94 18.24
CA LYS A 353 -6.92 -3.03 18.83
C LYS A 353 -5.44 -2.90 18.46
N VAL A 354 -5.11 -2.64 17.21
CA VAL A 354 -3.72 -2.48 16.75
C VAL A 354 -3.06 -1.25 17.39
N PHE A 355 -3.79 -0.13 17.46
CA PHE A 355 -3.28 1.07 18.13
C PHE A 355 -3.14 0.88 19.64
N SER A 356 -4.11 0.27 20.32
CA SER A 356 -4.00 -0.07 21.75
C SER A 356 -2.80 -0.96 22.02
N PHE A 357 -2.62 -2.01 21.21
CA PHE A 357 -1.47 -2.90 21.28
C PHE A 357 -0.13 -2.15 21.22
N ALA A 358 0.03 -1.20 20.29
CA ALA A 358 1.24 -0.41 20.16
C ALA A 358 1.39 0.61 21.29
N ARG A 359 0.32 1.36 21.60
CA ARG A 359 0.38 2.49 22.53
C ARG A 359 0.58 2.08 23.99
N GLU A 360 -0.06 0.99 24.43
CA GLU A 360 0.12 0.41 25.76
C GLU A 360 1.56 -0.05 26.02
N ARG A 361 2.29 -0.39 24.96
CA ARG A 361 3.69 -0.83 25.01
C ARG A 361 4.69 0.26 24.68
N ASN A 362 4.21 1.50 24.46
CA ASN A 362 5.02 2.63 24.03
C ASN A 362 5.81 2.37 22.73
N ILE A 363 5.29 1.52 21.84
CA ILE A 363 5.89 1.24 20.53
C ILE A 363 5.36 2.28 19.54
N PRO A 364 6.23 3.03 18.85
CA PRO A 364 5.83 3.91 17.77
C PRO A 364 5.11 3.15 16.66
N ILE A 365 3.99 3.72 16.14
CA ILE A 365 3.20 3.09 15.10
C ILE A 365 3.01 4.01 13.90
N VAL A 366 3.26 3.49 12.70
CA VAL A 366 2.90 4.08 11.41
C VAL A 366 1.68 3.33 10.87
N MET A 367 0.60 4.05 10.53
CA MET A 367 -0.55 3.48 9.83
C MET A 367 -0.56 3.94 8.38
N LEU A 368 -0.79 2.99 7.45
CA LEU A 368 -0.95 3.20 6.01
C LEU A 368 -2.35 2.76 5.60
N THR A 369 -3.04 3.53 4.76
CA THR A 369 -4.47 3.26 4.48
C THR A 369 -4.71 2.21 3.39
N SER A 370 -3.70 1.81 2.62
CA SER A 370 -3.65 0.66 1.71
C SER A 370 -4.93 0.42 0.87
N GLY A 371 -5.33 -0.85 0.71
CA GLY A 371 -6.48 -1.30 -0.06
C GLY A 371 -7.82 -0.72 0.37
N GLY A 372 -8.87 -1.12 -0.34
CA GLY A 372 -10.25 -0.68 -0.15
C GLY A 372 -10.83 -0.11 -1.44
N TYR A 373 -11.79 -0.84 -2.01
CA TYR A 373 -12.29 -0.64 -3.38
C TYR A 373 -13.74 -0.16 -3.41
N MET A 374 -14.36 -0.01 -2.26
CA MET A 374 -15.70 0.53 -2.14
C MET A 374 -15.69 2.05 -1.99
N LYS A 375 -16.71 2.74 -2.53
CA LYS A 375 -16.88 4.18 -2.31
C LYS A 375 -17.04 4.55 -0.83
N SER A 376 -17.56 3.63 -0.01
CA SER A 376 -17.69 3.78 1.44
C SER A 376 -16.37 3.68 2.19
N SER A 377 -15.32 3.07 1.62
CA SER A 377 -14.03 2.85 2.29
C SER A 377 -13.44 4.13 2.87
N ALA A 378 -13.50 5.25 2.12
CA ALA A 378 -13.00 6.53 2.60
C ALA A 378 -13.72 7.01 3.88
N ARG A 379 -15.03 6.78 3.97
CA ARG A 379 -15.82 7.14 5.16
C ARG A 379 -15.47 6.23 6.34
N VAL A 380 -15.38 4.92 6.11
CA VAL A 380 -15.04 3.94 7.14
C VAL A 380 -13.64 4.21 7.73
N ILE A 381 -12.65 4.52 6.87
CA ILE A 381 -11.30 4.91 7.33
C ILE A 381 -11.36 6.18 8.19
N ALA A 382 -12.09 7.19 7.73
CA ALA A 382 -12.22 8.43 8.50
C ALA A 382 -12.90 8.19 9.86
N ASP A 383 -13.97 7.39 9.91
CA ASP A 383 -14.67 7.06 11.15
C ASP A 383 -13.76 6.26 12.11
N SER A 384 -12.92 5.37 11.60
CA SER A 384 -11.89 4.69 12.40
C SER A 384 -10.88 5.68 12.99
N ILE A 385 -10.33 6.60 12.21
CA ILE A 385 -9.40 7.63 12.71
C ILE A 385 -10.07 8.53 13.75
N VAL A 386 -11.34 8.89 13.54
CA VAL A 386 -12.14 9.63 14.55
C VAL A 386 -12.27 8.83 15.84
N ASN A 387 -12.50 7.52 15.76
CA ASN A 387 -12.54 6.64 16.94
C ASN A 387 -11.20 6.62 17.67
N LEU A 388 -10.08 6.46 16.96
CA LEU A 388 -8.75 6.50 17.57
C LEU A 388 -8.50 7.79 18.35
N SER A 389 -8.94 8.94 17.81
CA SER A 389 -8.85 10.23 18.48
C SER A 389 -9.74 10.30 19.74
N LYS A 390 -11.00 9.84 19.65
CA LYS A 390 -11.94 9.78 20.80
C LYS A 390 -11.40 8.89 21.91
N LYS A 391 -10.75 7.80 21.56
CA LYS A 391 -10.11 6.85 22.52
C LYS A 391 -8.77 7.35 23.04
N ARG A 392 -8.30 8.52 22.61
CA ARG A 392 -7.00 9.09 22.96
C ARG A 392 -5.79 8.22 22.60
N LEU A 393 -5.96 7.34 21.62
CA LEU A 393 -4.86 6.55 21.05
C LEU A 393 -4.00 7.41 20.12
N ILE A 394 -4.59 8.45 19.54
CA ILE A 394 -3.93 9.50 18.77
C ILE A 394 -4.40 10.87 19.27
N ASP A 395 -3.52 11.87 19.20
CA ASP A 395 -3.86 13.25 19.53
C ASP A 395 -3.92 14.10 18.25
N THR A 396 -5.12 14.41 17.81
CA THR A 396 -5.39 15.21 16.61
C THR A 396 -5.75 16.67 16.95
N THR A 397 -5.84 17.01 18.24
CA THR A 397 -6.42 18.28 18.71
C THR A 397 -5.37 19.37 18.96
N LYS A 398 -4.11 19.16 18.66
CA LYS A 398 -3.07 20.14 18.97
C LYS A 398 -2.78 21.20 17.93
N PRO A 399 -2.46 22.22 18.60
CA PRO A 399 -2.01 23.53 18.46
C PRO A 399 -1.11 24.01 18.93
#